data_5f07c30f2a755ca89b5d99d0c1dd8476
#
_entry.id   5f07c30f2a755ca89b5d99d0c1dd8476
#
_cell.length_a   1.000
_cell.length_b   1.000
_cell.length_c   1.000
_cell.angle_alpha   90.00
_cell.angle_beta   90.00
_cell.angle_gamma   90.00
#
_symmetry.space_group_name_H-M   'P 1'
#
loop_
_entity.id
_entity.type
_entity.pdbx_description
1 polymer ?
#
loop_
_entity_poly.entity_id
_entity_poly.type
_entity_poly.pdbx_seq_one_letter_code
_entity_poly.pdbx_strand_id
1 'polypeptide(L)'
;MKKTFRFLSMAALLVVGAIMTGCSNDDNIDNPQQPANKDNVVTLTATVGFEANATTRSVDPSTGKKTFEGTNQIAVIYKNTSNQTVKAVSTVFTPTGDNTTATFTVSLTNPANNSAIRYIYPATMAKDVATDATITDDDATINYSGLLGSQDGTLTKIGTNYDLAVFDGSLSGTDLPASATLTNPLAICKFTLKDGSTGITSSVTSLTICDCTNTYVVTPSSLSEIYVAMKPVSGNISFAATTATKTYFKTKTGATLAASTLYTDITVSMVDAATLIVSPAVGQVIGDDGKNYTDAAAASSAGATAVAKIVYVGSDNGEAAPYNHGLALALSDANGGSACYWKTSRTDAGHTKQTDKTNFTSESGLQYNATHNTDTYPAFKAAIANNGTAAPTGCSSWFLASGYQWQKMISAAGLSNLGLQESPLYWSSTERDTARAWYFSSFDGNWYRGNKDDLDYLVRSCLAF
;
A
#
# COMPACT_ATOMS: atom_id res chain seq x y z
N MET A 1 -26.43 -19.31 37.23
CA MET A 1 -25.37 -20.34 37.23
C MET A 1 -24.10 -19.71 36.68
N LYS A 2 -23.15 -19.46 37.57
CA LYS A 2 -21.82 -18.89 37.21
C LYS A 2 -20.91 -20.05 36.81
N LYS A 3 -20.30 -20.01 35.63
CA LYS A 3 -19.20 -20.91 35.25
C LYS A 3 -17.90 -20.14 35.28
N THR A 4 -17.08 -20.47 36.25
CA THR A 4 -15.72 -19.97 36.43
C THR A 4 -14.77 -20.77 35.53
N PHE A 5 -14.03 -20.10 34.66
CA PHE A 5 -12.89 -20.69 33.92
C PHE A 5 -11.62 -20.43 34.73
N ARG A 6 -10.93 -21.51 35.10
CA ARG A 6 -9.63 -21.47 35.77
C ARG A 6 -8.53 -21.48 34.68
N PHE A 7 -7.67 -20.48 34.74
CA PHE A 7 -6.40 -20.47 34.00
C PHE A 7 -5.39 -21.37 34.71
N LEU A 8 -4.82 -22.31 33.97
CA LEU A 8 -3.71 -23.14 34.46
C LEU A 8 -2.41 -22.49 33.93
N SER A 9 -1.64 -21.91 34.83
CA SER A 9 -0.30 -21.42 34.57
C SER A 9 0.68 -22.60 34.62
N MET A 10 1.34 -22.86 33.50
CA MET A 10 2.44 -23.82 33.43
C MET A 10 3.77 -23.08 33.53
N ALA A 11 4.44 -23.22 34.66
CA ALA A 11 5.80 -22.73 34.88
C ALA A 11 6.78 -23.68 34.16
N ALA A 12 7.63 -23.11 33.28
CA ALA A 12 8.74 -23.85 32.67
C ALA A 12 9.92 -23.84 33.62
N LEU A 13 10.34 -25.04 34.00
CA LEU A 13 11.51 -25.31 34.84
C LEU A 13 12.77 -25.33 34.01
N LEU A 14 13.71 -24.46 34.34
CA LEU A 14 15.06 -24.42 33.75
C LEU A 14 15.87 -25.59 34.33
N VAL A 15 16.33 -26.51 33.51
CA VAL A 15 17.32 -27.52 33.91
C VAL A 15 18.63 -27.23 33.21
N VAL A 16 19.61 -26.77 33.99
CA VAL A 16 21.02 -26.72 33.61
C VAL A 16 21.59 -28.13 33.84
N GLY A 17 21.98 -28.81 32.79
CA GLY A 17 22.62 -30.14 32.84
C GLY A 17 24.06 -30.10 32.37
N ALA A 18 24.95 -30.37 33.27
CA ALA A 18 26.40 -30.43 33.06
C ALA A 18 26.83 -31.63 32.21
N ILE A 19 27.91 -31.44 31.49
CA ILE A 19 28.63 -32.39 30.67
C ILE A 19 29.22 -33.53 31.53
N MET A 20 28.99 -34.77 31.16
CA MET A 20 29.83 -35.88 31.55
C MET A 20 30.16 -36.74 30.32
N THR A 21 31.43 -36.80 29.98
CA THR A 21 32.03 -37.74 29.08
C THR A 21 32.06 -39.12 29.70
N GLY A 22 31.61 -40.15 28.97
CA GLY A 22 31.79 -41.54 29.35
C GLY A 22 31.75 -42.41 28.10
N CYS A 23 32.91 -42.91 27.69
CA CYS A 23 33.04 -44.01 26.72
C CYS A 23 32.63 -45.33 27.37
N SER A 24 31.84 -46.14 26.71
CA SER A 24 31.79 -47.56 26.88
C SER A 24 31.20 -48.22 25.61
N ASN A 25 32.00 -49.09 25.00
CA ASN A 25 31.56 -50.04 23.97
C ASN A 25 30.59 -51.05 24.56
N ASP A 26 29.51 -51.39 23.87
CA ASP A 26 29.19 -52.77 23.56
C ASP A 26 28.11 -52.90 22.44
N ASP A 27 28.13 -54.04 21.80
CA ASP A 27 27.61 -54.39 20.51
C ASP A 27 26.08 -54.58 20.37
N ASN A 28 25.63 -54.36 19.11
CA ASN A 28 24.48 -54.96 18.41
C ASN A 28 23.04 -54.62 18.85
N ILE A 29 22.35 -53.96 17.91
CA ILE A 29 21.26 -54.60 17.13
C ILE A 29 20.80 -53.59 16.07
N ASP A 30 20.81 -54.03 14.79
CA ASP A 30 20.23 -53.37 13.63
C ASP A 30 18.76 -52.97 13.84
N ASN A 31 18.50 -51.69 13.83
CA ASN A 31 17.22 -51.11 13.36
C ASN A 31 17.54 -49.76 12.71
N PRO A 32 17.40 -49.58 11.41
CA PRO A 32 17.58 -48.28 10.80
C PRO A 32 16.38 -47.42 11.12
N GLN A 33 16.34 -46.89 12.34
CA GLN A 33 15.57 -45.67 12.59
C GLN A 33 16.28 -44.58 11.80
N GLN A 34 15.62 -44.13 10.72
CA GLN A 34 15.92 -42.91 10.02
C GLN A 34 16.15 -41.81 11.07
N PRO A 35 17.33 -41.15 11.13
CA PRO A 35 17.55 -40.12 12.11
C PRO A 35 16.47 -39.05 11.92
N ALA A 36 15.66 -38.81 12.95
CA ALA A 36 14.83 -37.66 13.00
C ALA A 36 15.72 -36.45 12.71
N ASN A 37 15.48 -35.79 11.61
CA ASN A 37 16.23 -34.59 11.19
C ASN A 37 16.08 -33.58 12.33
N LYS A 38 17.03 -33.52 13.26
CA LYS A 38 17.02 -32.55 14.34
C LYS A 38 17.27 -31.20 13.71
N ASP A 39 16.29 -30.32 13.83
CA ASP A 39 16.45 -28.92 13.43
C ASP A 39 17.71 -28.35 14.06
N ASN A 40 18.58 -27.79 13.24
CA ASN A 40 19.75 -27.07 13.70
C ASN A 40 19.32 -25.67 14.16
N VAL A 41 19.18 -25.48 15.46
CA VAL A 41 18.83 -24.17 16.06
C VAL A 41 20.11 -23.50 16.52
N VAL A 42 20.39 -22.33 15.92
CA VAL A 42 21.55 -21.49 16.25
C VAL A 42 21.07 -20.26 16.99
N THR A 43 21.55 -20.05 18.21
CA THR A 43 21.25 -18.85 19.01
C THR A 43 22.37 -17.83 18.82
N LEU A 44 22.02 -16.68 18.30
CA LEU A 44 22.95 -15.63 17.85
C LEU A 44 22.67 -14.31 18.56
N THR A 45 23.72 -13.53 18.77
CA THR A 45 23.63 -12.18 19.37
C THR A 45 24.21 -11.17 18.40
N ALA A 46 23.52 -10.05 18.24
CA ALA A 46 23.98 -8.92 17.41
C ALA A 46 23.65 -7.57 18.06
N THR A 47 24.36 -6.53 17.63
CA THR A 47 24.11 -5.15 18.03
C THR A 47 23.46 -4.40 16.89
N VAL A 48 22.43 -3.62 17.18
CA VAL A 48 21.77 -2.71 16.25
C VAL A 48 21.85 -1.28 16.74
N GLY A 49 21.92 -0.35 15.80
CA GLY A 49 21.87 1.08 16.07
C GLY A 49 21.00 1.78 15.03
N PHE A 50 20.63 3.02 15.30
CA PHE A 50 19.97 3.87 14.31
C PHE A 50 20.98 4.75 13.60
N GLU A 51 20.69 5.12 12.36
CA GLU A 51 21.49 6.08 11.61
C GLU A 51 21.59 7.42 12.36
N ALA A 52 22.82 7.95 12.52
CA ALA A 52 23.09 9.09 13.39
C ALA A 52 22.34 10.38 13.01
N ASN A 53 21.98 10.54 11.73
CA ASN A 53 21.38 11.76 11.18
C ASN A 53 19.96 11.56 10.65
N ALA A 54 19.30 10.45 10.92
CA ALA A 54 17.94 10.24 10.44
C ALA A 54 16.98 11.18 11.17
N THR A 55 16.48 12.17 10.44
CA THR A 55 15.54 13.19 10.91
C THR A 55 14.07 12.70 10.98
N THR A 56 13.84 11.41 10.73
CA THR A 56 12.50 10.80 10.63
C THR A 56 12.19 9.90 11.80
N ARG A 57 12.39 10.32 13.02
CA ARG A 57 12.30 9.38 14.13
C ARG A 57 11.14 9.69 15.03
N SER A 58 10.54 8.66 15.52
CA SER A 58 9.68 8.63 16.66
C SER A 58 10.46 9.01 17.92
N VAL A 59 10.15 9.94 18.59
CA VAL A 59 10.88 11.06 18.54
C VAL A 59 10.59 11.83 19.80
N ASP A 60 11.59 11.96 20.59
CA ASP A 60 11.70 13.17 21.39
C ASP A 60 11.54 14.36 20.41
N PRO A 61 10.41 15.06 20.43
CA PRO A 61 10.13 16.16 19.51
C PRO A 61 11.15 17.31 19.65
N SER A 62 11.97 17.30 20.70
CA SER A 62 12.99 18.31 20.98
C SER A 62 14.37 17.95 20.40
N THR A 63 14.70 16.67 20.31
CA THR A 63 16.04 16.23 19.89
C THR A 63 16.11 15.46 18.58
N GLY A 64 14.98 14.98 18.07
CA GLY A 64 14.91 14.17 16.86
C GLY A 64 15.61 12.80 17.00
N LYS A 65 16.01 12.37 18.21
CA LYS A 65 16.68 11.10 18.43
C LYS A 65 15.69 9.96 18.63
N LYS A 66 15.93 8.86 17.97
CA LYS A 66 15.27 7.60 18.21
C LYS A 66 16.02 6.81 19.27
N THR A 67 15.28 6.19 20.18
CA THR A 67 15.82 5.34 21.23
C THR A 67 15.14 3.99 21.25
N PHE A 68 15.91 2.95 21.59
CA PHE A 68 15.35 1.64 21.86
C PHE A 68 14.71 1.59 23.24
N GLU A 69 13.61 0.88 23.35
CA GLU A 69 12.98 0.55 24.63
C GLU A 69 13.28 -0.90 24.99
N GLY A 70 13.57 -1.17 26.26
CA GLY A 70 13.90 -2.51 26.75
C GLY A 70 12.77 -3.54 26.63
N THR A 71 11.56 -3.11 26.28
CA THR A 71 10.40 -3.98 26.02
C THR A 71 10.26 -4.39 24.55
N ASN A 72 11.01 -3.78 23.66
CA ASN A 72 10.88 -4.01 22.22
C ASN A 72 11.70 -5.21 21.76
N GLN A 73 11.33 -5.73 20.60
CA GLN A 73 11.95 -6.87 19.93
C GLN A 73 12.17 -6.53 18.46
N ILE A 74 13.08 -7.27 17.82
CA ILE A 74 13.33 -7.21 16.39
C ILE A 74 12.87 -8.53 15.74
N ALA A 75 12.26 -8.45 14.56
CA ALA A 75 12.06 -9.62 13.73
C ALA A 75 13.25 -9.79 12.80
N VAL A 76 13.74 -11.01 12.68
CA VAL A 76 14.78 -11.42 11.74
C VAL A 76 14.13 -12.31 10.69
N ILE A 77 14.12 -11.85 9.44
CA ILE A 77 13.65 -12.64 8.29
C ILE A 77 14.88 -13.16 7.56
N TYR A 78 14.92 -14.45 7.27
CA TYR A 78 16.08 -15.11 6.68
C TYR A 78 15.67 -16.29 5.80
N LYS A 79 16.61 -16.86 5.01
CA LYS A 79 16.41 -18.12 4.31
C LYS A 79 16.95 -19.28 5.15
N ASN A 80 16.16 -20.37 5.24
CA ASN A 80 16.62 -21.63 5.82
C ASN A 80 17.33 -22.50 4.76
N THR A 81 17.89 -23.64 5.19
CA THR A 81 18.59 -24.58 4.30
C THR A 81 17.71 -25.20 3.23
N SER A 82 16.38 -25.14 3.36
CA SER A 82 15.41 -25.54 2.33
C SER A 82 15.04 -24.36 1.40
N ASN A 83 15.77 -23.25 1.45
CA ASN A 83 15.54 -22.02 0.70
C ASN A 83 14.16 -21.37 0.96
N GLN A 84 13.55 -21.67 2.09
CA GLN A 84 12.30 -21.04 2.52
C GLN A 84 12.58 -19.77 3.30
N THR A 85 11.73 -18.74 3.11
CA THR A 85 11.75 -17.53 3.93
C THR A 85 11.10 -17.82 5.28
N VAL A 86 11.79 -17.48 6.36
CA VAL A 86 11.38 -17.76 7.73
C VAL A 86 11.53 -16.49 8.56
N LYS A 87 10.61 -16.28 9.52
CA LYS A 87 10.67 -15.21 10.51
C LYS A 87 11.05 -15.77 11.88
N ALA A 88 12.03 -15.16 12.52
CA ALA A 88 12.35 -15.35 13.93
C ALA A 88 12.17 -14.03 14.68
N VAL A 89 11.84 -14.08 15.96
CA VAL A 89 11.71 -12.88 16.80
C VAL A 89 12.74 -12.96 17.92
N SER A 90 13.45 -11.86 18.17
CA SER A 90 14.47 -11.77 19.19
C SER A 90 13.88 -11.82 20.61
N THR A 91 14.76 -12.00 21.60
CA THR A 91 14.48 -11.57 22.98
C THR A 91 14.25 -10.06 23.01
N VAL A 92 13.72 -9.53 24.11
CA VAL A 92 13.65 -8.09 24.33
C VAL A 92 15.04 -7.48 24.29
N PHE A 93 15.13 -6.21 23.91
CA PHE A 93 16.42 -5.52 23.81
C PHE A 93 17.08 -5.28 25.16
N THR A 94 18.40 -5.20 25.10
CA THR A 94 19.23 -4.56 26.14
C THR A 94 19.82 -3.29 25.55
N PRO A 95 19.17 -2.12 25.76
CA PRO A 95 19.70 -0.85 25.28
C PRO A 95 21.03 -0.51 25.98
N THR A 96 21.89 0.19 25.27
CA THR A 96 23.21 0.61 25.78
C THR A 96 23.39 2.12 25.62
N GLY A 97 24.11 2.72 26.55
CA GLY A 97 24.43 4.15 26.53
C GLY A 97 23.20 5.04 26.59
N ASP A 98 23.00 5.86 25.57
CA ASP A 98 21.86 6.78 25.41
C ASP A 98 20.65 6.12 24.76
N ASN A 99 20.59 4.79 24.77
CA ASN A 99 19.57 3.97 24.14
C ASN A 99 19.50 4.08 22.59
N THR A 100 20.52 4.62 21.95
CA THR A 100 20.60 4.71 20.49
C THR A 100 21.13 3.42 19.86
N THR A 101 21.71 2.54 20.68
CA THR A 101 22.14 1.19 20.31
C THR A 101 21.51 0.17 21.26
N ALA A 102 21.34 -1.05 20.77
CA ALA A 102 20.83 -2.15 21.59
C ALA A 102 21.43 -3.48 21.13
N THR A 103 21.60 -4.39 22.08
CA THR A 103 21.95 -5.78 21.80
C THR A 103 20.72 -6.65 21.91
N PHE A 104 20.58 -7.60 20.99
CA PHE A 104 19.50 -8.58 21.00
C PHE A 104 20.03 -9.99 20.74
N THR A 105 19.27 -10.99 21.17
CA THR A 105 19.54 -12.40 20.90
C THR A 105 18.37 -13.01 20.18
N VAL A 106 18.64 -13.81 19.14
CA VAL A 106 17.62 -14.52 18.36
C VAL A 106 18.05 -15.94 18.07
N SER A 107 17.11 -16.87 18.04
CA SER A 107 17.33 -18.27 17.63
C SER A 107 16.84 -18.48 16.20
N LEU A 108 17.74 -18.86 15.31
CA LEU A 108 17.43 -19.20 13.91
C LEU A 108 17.39 -20.71 13.74
N THR A 109 16.36 -21.22 13.07
CA THR A 109 16.20 -22.64 12.78
C THR A 109 16.69 -22.96 11.37
N ASN A 110 17.68 -23.83 11.25
CA ASN A 110 18.29 -24.26 9.99
C ASN A 110 18.68 -23.08 9.07
N PRO A 111 19.40 -22.04 9.53
CA PRO A 111 19.74 -20.91 8.68
C PRO A 111 20.66 -21.37 7.53
N ALA A 112 20.39 -20.85 6.31
CA ALA A 112 21.23 -21.11 5.15
C ALA A 112 22.49 -20.25 5.20
N ASN A 113 23.65 -20.84 4.92
CA ASN A 113 24.93 -20.13 4.93
C ASN A 113 24.93 -18.94 3.97
N ASN A 114 25.42 -17.80 4.45
CA ASN A 114 25.59 -16.57 3.67
C ASN A 114 24.29 -16.10 3.00
N SER A 115 23.14 -16.52 3.53
CA SER A 115 21.85 -16.09 2.99
C SER A 115 21.52 -14.64 3.33
N ALA A 116 20.68 -14.02 2.50
CA ALA A 116 20.13 -12.71 2.80
C ALA A 116 19.33 -12.75 4.11
N ILE A 117 19.40 -11.63 4.85
CA ILE A 117 18.60 -11.39 6.04
C ILE A 117 18.00 -10.01 6.01
N ARG A 118 16.87 -9.85 6.71
CA ARG A 118 16.27 -8.54 6.98
C ARG A 118 15.92 -8.43 8.45
N TYR A 119 16.28 -7.30 9.07
CA TYR A 119 15.82 -6.93 10.39
C TYR A 119 14.65 -5.96 10.25
N ILE A 120 13.61 -6.15 11.06
CA ILE A 120 12.44 -5.26 11.14
C ILE A 120 12.20 -4.89 12.60
N TYR A 121 12.26 -3.61 12.90
CA TYR A 121 12.00 -3.04 14.20
C TYR A 121 10.81 -2.07 14.15
N PRO A 122 9.88 -2.13 15.09
CA PRO A 122 9.71 -3.19 16.09
C PRO A 122 9.18 -4.48 15.43
N ALA A 123 9.39 -5.63 16.09
CA ALA A 123 8.98 -6.93 15.55
C ALA A 123 7.47 -7.03 15.22
N THR A 124 6.65 -6.22 15.88
CA THR A 124 5.20 -6.13 15.64
C THR A 124 4.84 -5.60 14.24
N MET A 125 5.78 -4.92 13.59
CA MET A 125 5.62 -4.44 12.22
C MET A 125 5.97 -5.50 11.16
N ALA A 126 6.56 -6.64 11.57
CA ALA A 126 6.87 -7.72 10.64
C ALA A 126 5.63 -8.59 10.38
N LYS A 127 5.35 -8.87 9.11
CA LYS A 127 4.34 -9.85 8.70
C LYS A 127 4.75 -11.28 9.08
N ASP A 128 3.78 -12.18 9.10
CA ASP A 128 4.04 -13.58 8.89
C ASP A 128 4.36 -13.79 7.41
N VAL A 129 5.57 -14.27 7.13
CA VAL A 129 6.10 -14.32 5.77
C VAL A 129 5.72 -15.63 5.08
N ALA A 130 5.36 -15.55 3.80
CA ALA A 130 5.22 -16.74 2.96
C ALA A 130 6.60 -17.38 2.74
N THR A 131 6.64 -18.70 2.58
CA THR A 131 7.90 -19.47 2.46
C THR A 131 8.71 -19.13 1.20
N ASP A 132 8.06 -18.58 0.18
CA ASP A 132 8.65 -18.12 -1.09
C ASP A 132 8.87 -16.59 -1.14
N ALA A 133 8.52 -15.87 -0.08
CA ALA A 133 8.64 -14.41 -0.04
C ALA A 133 10.07 -13.93 -0.32
N THR A 134 10.17 -12.81 -1.02
CA THR A 134 11.44 -12.08 -1.19
C THR A 134 11.74 -11.31 0.09
N ILE A 135 12.91 -11.54 0.69
CA ILE A 135 13.28 -10.98 2.01
C ILE A 135 13.28 -9.45 2.00
N THR A 136 13.78 -8.85 0.93
CA THR A 136 13.91 -7.38 0.79
C THR A 136 12.65 -6.71 0.24
N ASP A 137 11.58 -7.45 0.01
CA ASP A 137 10.30 -6.90 -0.41
C ASP A 137 9.54 -6.37 0.82
N ASP A 138 9.36 -5.07 0.87
CA ASP A 138 8.64 -4.39 1.96
C ASP A 138 7.19 -4.88 2.06
N ASP A 139 6.50 -5.03 0.93
CA ASP A 139 5.10 -5.46 0.94
C ASP A 139 4.92 -6.93 1.34
N ALA A 140 5.95 -7.76 1.14
CA ALA A 140 5.95 -9.16 1.59
C ALA A 140 6.31 -9.29 3.08
N THR A 141 7.08 -8.38 3.65
CA THR A 141 7.70 -8.55 4.97
C THR A 141 7.20 -7.58 6.04
N ILE A 142 6.66 -6.41 5.65
CA ILE A 142 6.22 -5.35 6.58
C ILE A 142 4.69 -5.23 6.57
N ASN A 143 4.12 -5.10 7.76
CA ASN A 143 2.68 -4.85 7.91
C ASN A 143 2.38 -3.35 7.90
N TYR A 144 1.93 -2.85 6.76
CA TYR A 144 1.52 -1.46 6.57
C TYR A 144 0.04 -1.18 6.85
N SER A 145 -0.76 -2.16 7.26
CA SER A 145 -2.22 -1.97 7.39
C SER A 145 -2.61 -0.82 8.33
N GLY A 146 -1.93 -0.70 9.47
CA GLY A 146 -2.15 0.42 10.39
C GLY A 146 -1.68 1.77 9.84
N LEU A 147 -0.61 1.77 9.05
CA LEU A 147 -0.09 2.99 8.41
C LEU A 147 -1.11 3.61 7.46
N LEU A 148 -1.84 2.79 6.70
CA LEU A 148 -2.79 3.28 5.70
C LEU A 148 -4.10 3.76 6.31
N GLY A 149 -4.57 3.19 7.41
CA GLY A 149 -5.95 3.38 7.88
C GLY A 149 -6.16 3.96 9.28
N SER A 150 -5.11 4.20 10.07
CA SER A 150 -5.31 4.55 11.50
C SER A 150 -4.37 5.62 12.05
N GLN A 151 -3.88 6.51 11.21
CA GLN A 151 -3.11 7.67 11.65
C GLN A 151 -4.04 8.75 12.23
N ASP A 152 -3.63 9.42 13.32
CA ASP A 152 -4.37 10.50 13.95
C ASP A 152 -3.77 11.89 13.73
N GLY A 153 -2.76 11.97 12.88
CA GLY A 153 -2.06 13.22 12.57
C GLY A 153 -1.08 13.67 13.64
N THR A 154 -0.79 12.86 14.66
CA THR A 154 0.15 13.24 15.72
C THR A 154 1.52 12.55 15.58
N LEU A 155 2.57 13.26 15.97
CA LEU A 155 3.91 12.68 16.01
C LEU A 155 4.00 11.55 17.07
N THR A 156 3.24 11.67 18.16
CA THR A 156 3.14 10.63 19.19
C THR A 156 2.60 9.32 18.62
N LYS A 157 1.53 9.38 17.82
CA LYS A 157 0.97 8.19 17.17
C LYS A 157 1.97 7.56 16.20
N ILE A 158 2.67 8.37 15.43
CA ILE A 158 3.73 7.88 14.54
C ILE A 158 4.79 7.15 15.37
N GLY A 159 5.23 7.76 16.45
CA GLY A 159 6.21 7.19 17.33
C GLY A 159 5.83 5.88 17.98
N THR A 160 4.60 5.78 18.38
CA THR A 160 4.13 4.57 19.08
C THR A 160 3.81 3.41 18.12
N ASN A 161 3.28 3.73 16.94
CA ASN A 161 2.69 2.71 16.06
C ASN A 161 3.42 2.52 14.71
N TYR A 162 4.18 3.52 14.25
CA TYR A 162 4.82 3.51 12.92
C TYR A 162 6.32 3.79 12.99
N ASP A 163 6.88 3.56 14.15
CA ASP A 163 8.31 3.68 14.40
C ASP A 163 9.08 2.52 13.77
N LEU A 164 8.92 2.40 12.46
CA LEU A 164 9.49 1.34 11.65
C LEU A 164 10.96 1.64 11.32
N ALA A 165 11.82 0.64 11.47
CA ALA A 165 13.17 0.69 10.93
C ALA A 165 13.61 -0.69 10.44
N VAL A 166 14.39 -0.72 9.37
CA VAL A 166 14.82 -1.95 8.71
C VAL A 166 16.34 -1.93 8.47
N PHE A 167 16.89 -3.13 8.34
CA PHE A 167 18.24 -3.35 7.85
C PHE A 167 18.21 -4.56 6.92
N ASP A 168 18.80 -4.43 5.74
CA ASP A 168 19.02 -5.51 4.80
C ASP A 168 20.49 -5.89 4.76
N GLY A 169 20.81 -7.18 4.89
CA GLY A 169 22.16 -7.68 4.93
C GLY A 169 22.24 -9.16 4.58
N SER A 170 23.32 -9.82 5.00
CA SER A 170 23.54 -11.25 4.81
C SER A 170 24.18 -11.86 6.04
N LEU A 171 23.91 -13.14 6.27
CA LEU A 171 24.65 -13.93 7.25
C LEU A 171 26.11 -14.07 6.82
N SER A 172 27.03 -14.16 7.77
CA SER A 172 28.42 -14.56 7.55
C SER A 172 28.57 -16.03 8.01
N GLY A 173 28.57 -16.97 7.07
CA GLY A 173 28.27 -18.35 7.41
C GLY A 173 26.82 -18.45 7.90
N THR A 174 26.64 -18.83 9.16
CA THR A 174 25.33 -18.82 9.86
C THR A 174 25.21 -17.67 10.87
N ASP A 175 26.26 -16.82 11.02
CA ASP A 175 26.31 -15.77 12.01
C ASP A 175 25.62 -14.49 11.51
N LEU A 176 24.98 -13.76 12.43
CA LEU A 176 24.44 -12.44 12.15
C LEU A 176 25.58 -11.42 11.95
N PRO A 177 25.36 -10.33 11.18
CA PRO A 177 26.25 -9.19 11.21
C PRO A 177 26.48 -8.71 12.66
N ALA A 178 27.74 -8.55 13.06
CA ALA A 178 28.08 -8.14 14.43
C ALA A 178 27.43 -6.81 14.83
N SER A 179 27.23 -5.93 13.85
CA SER A 179 26.50 -4.67 14.00
C SER A 179 25.67 -4.37 12.75
N ALA A 180 24.53 -3.71 12.94
CA ALA A 180 23.64 -3.28 11.86
C ALA A 180 23.08 -1.89 12.14
N THR A 181 23.00 -1.06 11.10
CA THR A 181 22.36 0.26 11.17
C THR A 181 20.97 0.18 10.60
N LEU A 182 19.97 0.41 11.44
CA LEU A 182 18.56 0.44 11.06
C LEU A 182 18.21 1.79 10.44
N THR A 183 17.51 1.75 9.30
CA THR A 183 17.01 2.93 8.57
C THR A 183 15.49 2.91 8.51
N ASN A 184 14.85 4.09 8.55
CA ASN A 184 13.40 4.17 8.43
C ASN A 184 13.00 4.11 6.94
N PRO A 185 12.21 3.14 6.49
CA PRO A 185 11.76 3.07 5.09
C PRO A 185 10.66 4.08 4.76
N LEU A 186 10.19 4.89 5.73
CA LEU A 186 9.13 5.87 5.55
C LEU A 186 9.67 7.30 5.49
N ALA A 187 8.89 8.18 4.84
CA ALA A 187 8.95 9.63 4.98
C ALA A 187 7.97 10.06 6.07
N ILE A 188 8.33 11.05 6.87
CA ILE A 188 7.41 11.72 7.80
C ILE A 188 7.12 13.12 7.27
N CYS A 189 5.85 13.43 7.05
CA CYS A 189 5.41 14.72 6.51
C CYS A 189 4.60 15.48 7.55
N LYS A 190 4.92 16.77 7.74
CA LYS A 190 4.13 17.71 8.54
C LYS A 190 3.34 18.62 7.59
N PHE A 191 2.03 18.49 7.60
CA PHE A 191 1.13 19.26 6.75
C PHE A 191 0.41 20.36 7.54
N THR A 192 0.23 21.50 6.88
CA THR A 192 -0.71 22.57 7.29
C THR A 192 -1.72 22.75 6.17
N LEU A 193 -3.02 22.57 6.46
CA LEU A 193 -4.09 22.69 5.47
C LEU A 193 -4.64 24.11 5.42
N LYS A 194 -4.82 24.64 4.22
CA LYS A 194 -5.41 25.97 3.97
C LYS A 194 -6.54 25.88 2.95
N ASP A 195 -7.56 26.73 3.12
CA ASP A 195 -8.56 27.04 2.09
C ASP A 195 -8.02 28.23 1.29
N GLY A 196 -7.46 27.95 0.12
CA GLY A 196 -6.72 28.97 -0.63
C GLY A 196 -5.53 29.51 0.15
N SER A 197 -5.60 30.78 0.59
CA SER A 197 -4.56 31.44 1.37
C SER A 197 -4.81 31.45 2.89
N THR A 198 -6.02 31.14 3.33
CA THR A 198 -6.44 31.17 4.74
C THR A 198 -6.41 29.76 5.35
N GLY A 199 -6.17 29.66 6.65
CA GLY A 199 -6.27 28.37 7.35
C GLY A 199 -7.69 27.82 7.30
N ILE A 200 -7.85 26.50 7.13
CA ILE A 200 -9.15 25.85 7.36
C ILE A 200 -9.46 25.96 8.85
N THR A 201 -10.57 26.61 9.17
CA THR A 201 -10.97 26.91 10.56
C THR A 201 -11.89 25.84 11.17
N SER A 202 -12.55 25.04 10.33
CA SER A 202 -13.41 23.94 10.77
C SER A 202 -12.60 22.67 10.99
N SER A 203 -12.95 21.89 12.03
CA SER A 203 -12.30 20.62 12.30
C SER A 203 -12.38 19.69 11.08
N VAL A 204 -11.24 19.19 10.62
CA VAL A 204 -11.16 18.16 9.59
C VAL A 204 -11.48 16.83 10.24
N THR A 205 -12.55 16.19 9.80
CA THR A 205 -13.00 14.89 10.30
C THR A 205 -12.24 13.74 9.64
N SER A 206 -11.76 13.94 8.42
CA SER A 206 -10.94 12.98 7.68
C SER A 206 -10.03 13.72 6.69
N LEU A 207 -8.77 13.32 6.65
CA LEU A 207 -7.82 13.69 5.61
C LEU A 207 -7.39 12.41 4.88
N THR A 208 -7.75 12.32 3.62
CA THR A 208 -7.30 11.22 2.73
C THR A 208 -6.14 11.73 1.88
N ILE A 209 -5.04 11.01 1.87
CA ILE A 209 -3.86 11.29 1.04
C ILE A 209 -3.61 10.08 0.15
N CYS A 210 -3.57 10.29 -1.17
CA CYS A 210 -3.28 9.23 -2.15
C CYS A 210 -2.01 9.57 -2.92
N ASP A 211 -1.04 8.65 -2.95
CA ASP A 211 0.20 8.76 -3.74
C ASP A 211 0.13 7.99 -5.06
N CYS A 212 -1.09 7.70 -5.54
CA CYS A 212 -1.41 6.85 -6.70
C CYS A 212 -1.14 5.34 -6.50
N THR A 213 -0.55 4.95 -5.38
CA THR A 213 -0.30 3.54 -5.03
C THR A 213 -0.94 3.22 -3.68
N ASN A 214 -0.77 4.10 -2.71
CA ASN A 214 -1.28 3.94 -1.36
C ASN A 214 -2.28 5.04 -1.04
N THR A 215 -3.28 4.70 -0.24
CA THR A 215 -4.23 5.68 0.31
C THR A 215 -4.08 5.69 1.83
N TYR A 216 -3.74 6.85 2.37
CA TYR A 216 -3.59 7.10 3.80
C TYR A 216 -4.84 7.82 4.30
N VAL A 217 -5.48 7.26 5.31
CA VAL A 217 -6.63 7.89 5.98
C VAL A 217 -6.18 8.37 7.35
N VAL A 218 -6.26 9.67 7.57
CA VAL A 218 -5.84 10.35 8.79
C VAL A 218 -7.06 11.02 9.41
N THR A 219 -7.23 10.86 10.73
CA THR A 219 -8.25 11.59 11.50
C THR A 219 -7.55 12.65 12.36
N PRO A 220 -7.30 13.86 11.83
CA PRO A 220 -6.43 14.81 12.51
C PRO A 220 -7.07 15.37 13.79
N SER A 221 -6.29 15.43 14.86
CA SER A 221 -6.67 16.12 16.10
C SER A 221 -6.32 17.62 16.08
N SER A 222 -5.50 18.05 15.10
CA SER A 222 -5.06 19.44 14.88
C SER A 222 -5.11 19.79 13.40
N LEU A 223 -5.25 21.07 13.06
CA LEU A 223 -5.26 21.57 11.68
C LEU A 223 -3.93 22.21 11.26
N SER A 224 -3.14 22.63 12.22
CA SER A 224 -1.88 23.36 11.97
C SER A 224 -0.66 22.47 11.90
N GLU A 225 -0.74 21.27 12.45
CA GLU A 225 0.35 20.32 12.52
C GLU A 225 -0.18 18.91 12.36
N ILE A 226 -0.31 18.47 11.12
CA ILE A 226 -0.77 17.12 10.80
C ILE A 226 0.45 16.31 10.36
N TYR A 227 0.91 15.42 11.23
CA TYR A 227 2.01 14.51 10.92
C TYR A 227 1.51 13.22 10.30
N VAL A 228 2.09 12.84 9.18
CA VAL A 228 1.73 11.61 8.45
C VAL A 228 3.00 10.85 8.06
N ALA A 229 3.04 9.58 8.43
CA ALA A 229 4.06 8.66 7.94
C ALA A 229 3.60 8.09 6.58
N MET A 230 4.43 8.16 5.56
CA MET A 230 4.13 7.74 4.19
C MET A 230 5.28 6.90 3.62
N LYS A 231 4.96 5.99 2.71
CA LYS A 231 6.00 5.35 1.87
C LYS A 231 6.68 6.41 1.00
N PRO A 232 7.91 6.18 0.54
CA PRO A 232 8.57 7.07 -0.42
C PRO A 232 7.71 7.28 -1.68
N VAL A 233 7.67 8.50 -2.17
CA VAL A 233 6.84 8.90 -3.32
C VAL A 233 7.72 9.55 -4.39
N SER A 234 7.47 9.19 -5.65
CA SER A 234 7.96 9.90 -6.82
C SER A 234 6.80 10.00 -7.82
N GLY A 235 6.03 11.10 -7.74
CA GLY A 235 4.84 11.25 -8.58
C GLY A 235 3.83 12.25 -8.03
N ASN A 236 2.56 11.99 -8.29
CA ASN A 236 1.49 12.86 -7.85
C ASN A 236 0.99 12.45 -6.46
N ILE A 237 0.63 13.44 -5.66
CA ILE A 237 -0.05 13.24 -4.38
C ILE A 237 -1.37 14.01 -4.40
N SER A 238 -2.47 13.31 -4.15
CA SER A 238 -3.80 13.91 -4.02
C SER A 238 -4.23 13.97 -2.56
N PHE A 239 -4.83 15.07 -2.18
CA PHE A 239 -5.36 15.33 -0.84
C PHE A 239 -6.86 15.55 -0.92
N ALA A 240 -7.63 14.93 -0.04
CA ALA A 240 -9.03 15.23 0.19
C ALA A 240 -9.26 15.41 1.69
N ALA A 241 -9.71 16.60 2.11
CA ALA A 241 -10.00 16.91 3.50
C ALA A 241 -11.50 17.16 3.67
N THR A 242 -12.14 16.42 4.56
CA THR A 242 -13.56 16.54 4.86
C THR A 242 -13.76 17.20 6.22
N THR A 243 -14.66 18.17 6.27
CA THR A 243 -15.17 18.78 7.51
C THR A 243 -16.65 18.41 7.67
N ALA A 244 -17.30 18.90 8.71
CA ALA A 244 -18.74 18.69 8.89
C ALA A 244 -19.61 19.25 7.74
N THR A 245 -19.12 20.24 6.99
CA THR A 245 -19.92 20.98 6.00
C THR A 245 -19.29 21.08 4.62
N LYS A 246 -18.01 20.80 4.47
CA LYS A 246 -17.25 21.00 3.24
C LYS A 246 -16.26 19.87 3.01
N THR A 247 -15.98 19.64 1.75
CA THR A 247 -14.85 18.81 1.29
C THR A 247 -13.90 19.68 0.47
N TYR A 248 -12.62 19.50 0.69
CA TYR A 248 -11.56 20.24 0.03
C TYR A 248 -10.63 19.29 -0.69
N PHE A 249 -10.13 19.70 -1.84
CA PHE A 249 -9.21 18.91 -2.64
C PHE A 249 -7.93 19.66 -2.99
N LYS A 250 -6.85 18.90 -3.18
CA LYS A 250 -5.59 19.36 -3.77
C LYS A 250 -4.87 18.21 -4.42
N THR A 251 -4.35 18.44 -5.64
CA THR A 251 -3.37 17.55 -6.25
C THR A 251 -2.02 18.27 -6.37
N LYS A 252 -0.96 17.64 -5.90
CA LYS A 252 0.43 18.05 -6.08
C LYS A 252 1.07 17.13 -7.10
N THR A 253 1.45 17.69 -8.25
CA THR A 253 2.16 16.95 -9.30
C THR A 253 3.66 16.94 -9.03
N GLY A 254 4.33 15.84 -9.42
CA GLY A 254 5.78 15.72 -9.34
C GLY A 254 6.34 15.84 -7.91
N ALA A 255 5.62 15.35 -6.91
CA ALA A 255 6.12 15.29 -5.55
C ALA A 255 7.21 14.22 -5.41
N THR A 256 8.21 14.49 -4.58
CA THR A 256 9.26 13.52 -4.21
C THR A 256 9.38 13.49 -2.70
N LEU A 257 9.13 12.32 -2.12
CA LEU A 257 9.33 12.03 -0.70
C LEU A 257 10.31 10.87 -0.58
N ALA A 258 11.44 11.10 0.06
CA ALA A 258 12.46 10.08 0.29
C ALA A 258 12.27 9.39 1.63
N ALA A 259 12.66 8.12 1.73
CA ALA A 259 12.78 7.39 2.99
C ALA A 259 13.71 8.14 3.95
N SER A 260 13.59 7.86 5.23
CA SER A 260 14.44 8.45 6.30
C SER A 260 14.45 9.98 6.31
N THR A 261 13.38 10.64 5.84
CA THR A 261 13.33 12.11 5.75
C THR A 261 12.10 12.67 6.46
N LEU A 262 12.32 13.68 7.30
CA LEU A 262 11.27 14.50 7.91
C LEU A 262 11.06 15.76 7.05
N TYR A 263 9.89 15.89 6.46
CA TYR A 263 9.45 17.08 5.74
C TYR A 263 8.62 17.96 6.67
N THR A 264 9.15 19.12 6.98
CA THR A 264 8.47 20.16 7.76
C THR A 264 7.85 21.20 6.84
N ASP A 265 6.90 21.98 7.37
CA ASP A 265 6.38 23.19 6.73
C ASP A 265 5.71 22.99 5.36
N ILE A 266 5.11 21.80 5.13
CA ILE A 266 4.36 21.55 3.90
C ILE A 266 2.99 22.21 4.03
N THR A 267 2.81 23.34 3.35
CA THR A 267 1.48 23.98 3.23
C THR A 267 0.73 23.40 2.04
N VAL A 268 -0.48 22.89 2.29
CA VAL A 268 -1.40 22.39 1.28
C VAL A 268 -2.55 23.39 1.11
N SER A 269 -2.46 24.23 0.07
CA SER A 269 -3.55 25.14 -0.31
C SER A 269 -4.60 24.37 -1.09
N MET A 270 -5.71 24.09 -0.45
CA MET A 270 -6.80 23.26 -0.96
C MET A 270 -7.90 24.12 -1.60
N VAL A 271 -8.77 23.49 -2.35
CA VAL A 271 -9.91 24.13 -3.04
C VAL A 271 -11.19 23.47 -2.55
N ASP A 272 -12.21 24.28 -2.24
CA ASP A 272 -13.55 23.78 -1.86
C ASP A 272 -14.17 23.01 -3.03
N ALA A 273 -14.54 21.75 -2.79
CA ALA A 273 -15.16 20.87 -3.79
C ALA A 273 -16.39 21.49 -4.47
N ALA A 274 -17.17 22.28 -3.74
CA ALA A 274 -18.35 22.97 -4.27
C ALA A 274 -18.04 23.98 -5.39
N THR A 275 -16.76 24.36 -5.57
CA THR A 275 -16.32 25.26 -6.63
C THR A 275 -15.75 24.52 -7.86
N LEU A 276 -15.65 23.20 -7.82
CA LEU A 276 -15.07 22.37 -8.88
C LEU A 276 -16.16 21.82 -9.81
N ILE A 277 -16.66 20.62 -9.55
CA ILE A 277 -17.70 19.99 -10.37
C ILE A 277 -19.08 20.40 -9.87
N VAL A 278 -19.75 21.29 -10.60
CA VAL A 278 -21.05 21.87 -10.23
C VAL A 278 -22.14 21.30 -11.14
N SER A 279 -23.19 20.74 -10.54
CA SER A 279 -24.34 20.18 -11.29
C SER A 279 -23.89 19.30 -12.48
N PRO A 280 -23.12 18.23 -12.23
CA PRO A 280 -22.58 17.41 -13.30
C PRO A 280 -23.69 16.75 -14.11
N ALA A 281 -23.45 16.61 -15.41
CA ALA A 281 -24.35 15.89 -16.32
C ALA A 281 -23.54 14.96 -17.24
N VAL A 282 -24.13 13.84 -17.58
CA VAL A 282 -23.56 12.91 -18.57
C VAL A 282 -23.35 13.64 -19.90
N GLY A 283 -22.18 13.47 -20.49
CA GLY A 283 -21.78 14.13 -21.73
C GLY A 283 -20.88 15.38 -21.54
N GLN A 284 -20.92 16.01 -20.38
CA GLN A 284 -20.00 17.09 -20.05
C GLN A 284 -18.54 16.58 -19.99
N VAL A 285 -17.59 17.50 -20.05
CA VAL A 285 -16.17 17.19 -19.88
C VAL A 285 -15.64 17.78 -18.59
N ILE A 286 -14.59 17.18 -18.04
CA ILE A 286 -13.82 17.70 -16.92
C ILE A 286 -12.52 18.28 -17.47
N GLY A 287 -12.21 19.52 -17.10
CA GLY A 287 -10.95 20.17 -17.42
C GLY A 287 -9.82 19.79 -16.48
N ASP A 288 -8.59 20.08 -16.89
CA ASP A 288 -7.37 19.91 -16.07
C ASP A 288 -7.39 20.79 -14.80
N ASP A 289 -8.24 21.83 -14.79
CA ASP A 289 -8.53 22.70 -13.64
C ASP A 289 -9.52 22.07 -12.62
N GLY A 290 -10.06 20.90 -12.90
CA GLY A 290 -11.02 20.18 -12.05
C GLY A 290 -12.48 20.62 -12.16
N LYS A 291 -12.81 21.52 -13.10
CA LYS A 291 -14.19 21.97 -13.33
C LYS A 291 -14.84 21.20 -14.46
N ASN A 292 -16.18 21.17 -14.43
CA ASN A 292 -16.94 20.60 -15.54
C ASN A 292 -17.39 21.67 -16.54
N TYR A 293 -17.41 21.31 -17.81
CA TYR A 293 -17.75 22.14 -18.95
C TYR A 293 -18.76 21.40 -19.86
N THR A 294 -19.53 22.13 -20.64
CA THR A 294 -20.48 21.52 -21.57
C THR A 294 -19.78 20.63 -22.60
N ASP A 295 -18.61 21.06 -23.06
CA ASP A 295 -17.78 20.37 -24.04
C ASP A 295 -16.32 20.85 -24.01
N ALA A 296 -15.46 20.28 -24.82
CA ALA A 296 -14.05 20.62 -24.88
C ALA A 296 -13.80 22.07 -25.39
N ALA A 297 -14.68 22.60 -26.25
CA ALA A 297 -14.56 23.96 -26.73
C ALA A 297 -14.85 24.99 -25.61
N ALA A 298 -15.84 24.71 -24.78
CA ALA A 298 -16.14 25.52 -23.60
C ALA A 298 -14.99 25.50 -22.57
N ALA A 299 -14.38 24.33 -22.34
CA ALA A 299 -13.19 24.22 -21.50
C ALA A 299 -12.02 25.07 -22.05
N SER A 300 -11.73 24.93 -23.35
CA SER A 300 -10.67 25.69 -24.01
C SER A 300 -10.94 27.21 -23.94
N SER A 301 -12.16 27.64 -24.12
CA SER A 301 -12.55 29.04 -24.00
C SER A 301 -12.37 29.60 -22.61
N ALA A 302 -12.45 28.75 -21.59
CA ALA A 302 -12.19 29.09 -20.19
C ALA A 302 -10.68 28.98 -19.81
N GLY A 303 -9.81 28.61 -20.75
CA GLY A 303 -8.37 28.43 -20.52
C GLY A 303 -8.01 27.07 -19.88
N ALA A 304 -8.93 26.12 -19.90
CA ALA A 304 -8.71 24.77 -19.42
C ALA A 304 -8.60 23.76 -20.59
N THR A 305 -7.91 22.65 -20.33
CA THR A 305 -7.83 21.52 -21.28
C THR A 305 -8.78 20.42 -20.82
N ALA A 306 -9.72 20.00 -21.67
CA ALA A 306 -10.57 18.86 -21.37
C ALA A 306 -9.73 17.56 -21.26
N VAL A 307 -9.88 16.81 -20.17
CA VAL A 307 -9.11 15.59 -19.90
C VAL A 307 -9.97 14.35 -19.73
N ALA A 308 -11.23 14.52 -19.35
CA ALA A 308 -12.18 13.41 -19.17
C ALA A 308 -13.58 13.79 -19.64
N LYS A 309 -14.40 12.77 -19.97
CA LYS A 309 -15.82 12.91 -20.27
C LYS A 309 -16.64 12.27 -19.18
N ILE A 310 -17.59 12.99 -18.60
CA ILE A 310 -18.54 12.47 -17.60
C ILE A 310 -19.47 11.48 -18.28
N VAL A 311 -19.50 10.24 -17.80
CA VAL A 311 -20.27 9.13 -18.37
C VAL A 311 -21.25 8.50 -17.39
N TYR A 312 -21.13 8.85 -16.10
CA TYR A 312 -22.09 8.46 -15.06
C TYR A 312 -22.15 9.56 -13.99
N VAL A 313 -23.35 9.85 -13.51
CA VAL A 313 -23.60 10.75 -12.36
C VAL A 313 -24.52 10.02 -11.39
N GLY A 314 -24.08 9.88 -10.15
CA GLY A 314 -24.80 9.20 -9.09
C GLY A 314 -23.87 8.61 -8.03
N SER A 315 -24.42 8.38 -6.84
CA SER A 315 -23.68 7.88 -5.68
C SER A 315 -23.43 6.35 -5.70
N ASP A 316 -23.99 5.66 -6.66
CA ASP A 316 -23.86 4.20 -6.82
C ASP A 316 -22.83 3.89 -7.92
N ASN A 317 -21.63 4.43 -7.76
CA ASN A 317 -20.52 4.33 -8.72
C ASN A 317 -19.43 3.34 -8.31
N GLY A 318 -19.62 2.60 -7.22
CA GLY A 318 -18.64 1.64 -6.69
C GLY A 318 -17.52 2.23 -5.84
N GLU A 319 -17.42 3.57 -5.75
CA GLU A 319 -16.38 4.23 -4.96
C GLU A 319 -16.94 4.80 -3.64
N ALA A 320 -16.06 4.91 -2.65
CA ALA A 320 -16.38 5.56 -1.39
C ALA A 320 -16.28 7.09 -1.49
N ALA A 321 -16.94 7.80 -0.58
CA ALA A 321 -16.70 9.23 -0.43
C ALA A 321 -15.20 9.52 -0.23
N PRO A 322 -14.69 10.62 -0.80
CA PRO A 322 -15.41 11.74 -1.44
C PRO A 322 -15.65 11.56 -2.95
N TYR A 323 -15.34 10.40 -3.52
CA TYR A 323 -15.40 10.14 -4.97
C TYR A 323 -16.65 9.36 -5.40
N ASN A 324 -17.75 9.48 -4.66
CA ASN A 324 -18.97 8.72 -4.89
C ASN A 324 -20.08 9.53 -5.58
N HIS A 325 -19.73 10.49 -6.44
CA HIS A 325 -20.72 11.36 -7.12
C HIS A 325 -20.86 11.05 -8.62
N GLY A 326 -19.86 10.42 -9.23
CA GLY A 326 -19.90 10.06 -10.64
C GLY A 326 -18.64 9.42 -11.15
N LEU A 327 -18.64 9.06 -12.45
CA LEU A 327 -17.52 8.49 -13.18
C LEU A 327 -17.27 9.26 -14.48
N ALA A 328 -16.02 9.46 -14.83
CA ALA A 328 -15.61 10.02 -16.10
C ALA A 328 -14.49 9.19 -16.73
N LEU A 329 -14.52 9.07 -18.08
CA LEU A 329 -13.51 8.36 -18.85
C LEU A 329 -12.52 9.34 -19.47
N ALA A 330 -11.25 8.97 -19.52
CA ALA A 330 -10.24 9.69 -20.28
C ALA A 330 -10.66 9.83 -21.75
N LEU A 331 -10.24 10.91 -22.40
CA LEU A 331 -10.62 11.18 -23.79
C LEU A 331 -9.89 10.28 -24.81
N SER A 332 -8.81 9.62 -24.41
CA SER A 332 -8.03 8.69 -25.21
C SER A 332 -7.74 7.39 -24.46
N ASP A 333 -7.42 6.33 -25.21
CA ASP A 333 -7.00 5.07 -24.61
C ASP A 333 -5.62 5.21 -23.96
N ALA A 334 -5.43 4.54 -22.83
CA ALA A 334 -4.15 4.47 -22.14
C ALA A 334 -3.12 3.66 -22.94
N ASN A 335 -1.88 3.63 -22.48
CA ASN A 335 -0.75 2.93 -23.14
C ASN A 335 -0.56 3.36 -24.60
N GLY A 336 -0.81 4.65 -24.91
CA GLY A 336 -0.73 5.18 -26.26
C GLY A 336 -1.71 4.53 -27.25
N GLY A 337 -2.82 3.96 -26.77
CA GLY A 337 -3.79 3.20 -27.56
C GLY A 337 -3.33 1.79 -27.95
N SER A 338 -2.28 1.29 -27.33
CA SER A 338 -1.79 -0.08 -27.53
C SER A 338 -2.42 -1.04 -26.51
N ALA A 339 -2.69 -2.26 -26.95
CA ALA A 339 -3.15 -3.34 -26.07
C ALA A 339 -2.08 -3.72 -25.04
N CYS A 340 -2.52 -4.25 -23.91
CA CYS A 340 -1.62 -4.74 -22.86
C CYS A 340 -2.23 -5.91 -22.10
N TYR A 341 -1.37 -6.66 -21.39
CA TYR A 341 -1.80 -7.72 -20.50
C TYR A 341 -2.59 -7.15 -19.31
N TRP A 342 -3.58 -7.87 -18.86
CA TRP A 342 -4.22 -7.59 -17.56
C TRP A 342 -3.23 -7.86 -16.41
N LYS A 343 -2.55 -9.02 -16.50
CA LYS A 343 -1.46 -9.48 -15.64
C LYS A 343 -0.47 -10.29 -16.48
N THR A 344 0.80 -10.25 -16.17
CA THR A 344 1.85 -10.97 -16.93
C THR A 344 1.81 -12.51 -16.75
N SER A 345 0.88 -13.02 -15.94
CA SER A 345 0.71 -14.45 -15.67
C SER A 345 -0.74 -14.80 -15.36
N ARG A 346 -1.11 -16.09 -15.54
CA ARG A 346 -2.46 -16.62 -15.25
C ARG A 346 -2.62 -17.02 -13.78
N THR A 347 -2.16 -16.20 -12.85
CA THR A 347 -2.26 -16.47 -11.42
C THR A 347 -3.32 -15.60 -10.76
N ASP A 348 -3.76 -16.00 -9.57
CA ASP A 348 -4.71 -15.23 -8.77
C ASP A 348 -4.19 -13.82 -8.51
N ALA A 349 -5.06 -12.82 -8.56
CA ALA A 349 -4.76 -11.44 -8.23
C ALA A 349 -5.28 -11.04 -6.84
N GLY A 350 -6.02 -11.92 -6.19
CA GLY A 350 -6.60 -11.68 -4.87
C GLY A 350 -7.89 -10.85 -4.88
N HIS A 351 -8.47 -10.58 -6.05
CA HIS A 351 -9.74 -9.89 -6.13
C HIS A 351 -10.93 -10.83 -5.82
N THR A 352 -12.07 -10.25 -5.48
CA THR A 352 -13.32 -11.00 -5.45
C THR A 352 -13.67 -11.50 -6.86
N LYS A 353 -13.80 -12.81 -7.02
CA LYS A 353 -14.10 -13.40 -8.31
C LYS A 353 -15.58 -13.27 -8.63
N GLN A 354 -15.89 -12.64 -9.75
CA GLN A 354 -17.25 -12.45 -10.23
C GLN A 354 -17.50 -13.30 -11.48
N THR A 355 -18.46 -14.19 -11.40
CA THR A 355 -18.73 -15.17 -12.48
C THR A 355 -19.97 -14.83 -13.32
N ASP A 356 -20.84 -13.96 -12.84
CA ASP A 356 -22.04 -13.51 -13.54
C ASP A 356 -21.76 -12.20 -14.30
N LYS A 357 -21.70 -12.30 -15.62
CA LYS A 357 -21.47 -11.15 -16.52
C LYS A 357 -22.66 -10.21 -16.67
N THR A 358 -23.85 -10.64 -16.25
CA THR A 358 -25.08 -9.86 -16.42
C THR A 358 -25.34 -8.94 -15.25
N ASN A 359 -24.74 -9.23 -14.09
CA ASN A 359 -24.93 -8.46 -12.86
C ASN A 359 -23.68 -8.50 -11.99
N PHE A 360 -22.71 -7.64 -12.28
CA PHE A 360 -21.54 -7.46 -11.42
C PHE A 360 -21.98 -6.84 -10.10
N THR A 361 -21.46 -7.37 -9.00
CA THR A 361 -21.62 -6.75 -7.68
C THR A 361 -20.75 -5.51 -7.55
N SER A 362 -21.18 -4.56 -6.71
CA SER A 362 -20.44 -3.30 -6.48
C SER A 362 -18.98 -3.56 -6.12
N GLU A 363 -18.10 -2.93 -6.84
CA GLU A 363 -16.65 -3.15 -6.77
C GLU A 363 -15.90 -1.87 -7.15
N SER A 364 -14.94 -1.48 -6.33
CA SER A 364 -14.09 -0.29 -6.56
C SER A 364 -12.91 -0.61 -7.47
N GLY A 365 -12.87 -0.01 -8.64
CA GLY A 365 -11.70 -0.04 -9.51
C GLY A 365 -10.53 0.71 -8.92
N LEU A 366 -10.79 1.83 -8.25
CA LEU A 366 -9.76 2.64 -7.60
C LEU A 366 -9.01 1.86 -6.50
N GLN A 367 -9.74 1.10 -5.68
CA GLN A 367 -9.14 0.27 -4.63
C GLN A 367 -8.23 -0.82 -5.20
N TYR A 368 -8.64 -1.48 -6.28
CA TYR A 368 -7.79 -2.49 -6.93
C TYR A 368 -6.54 -1.88 -7.55
N ASN A 369 -6.65 -0.71 -8.16
CA ASN A 369 -5.50 -0.02 -8.74
C ASN A 369 -4.47 0.37 -7.66
N ALA A 370 -4.89 0.72 -6.45
CA ALA A 370 -4.00 1.04 -5.34
C ALA A 370 -3.05 -0.12 -4.98
N THR A 371 -3.45 -1.37 -5.21
CA THR A 371 -2.66 -2.57 -4.88
C THR A 371 -1.99 -3.22 -6.09
N HIS A 372 -2.28 -2.78 -7.33
CA HIS A 372 -1.84 -3.42 -8.56
C HIS A 372 -1.05 -2.51 -9.52
N ASN A 373 -0.48 -1.41 -9.01
CA ASN A 373 0.36 -0.49 -9.78
C ASN A 373 1.80 -1.02 -9.92
N THR A 374 1.96 -2.14 -10.60
CA THR A 374 3.28 -2.79 -10.81
C THR A 374 3.42 -3.33 -12.23
N ASP A 375 4.64 -3.66 -12.65
CA ASP A 375 4.91 -4.26 -13.97
C ASP A 375 4.25 -5.64 -14.15
N THR A 376 3.85 -6.28 -13.05
CA THR A 376 3.08 -7.53 -13.07
C THR A 376 1.64 -7.31 -13.57
N TYR A 377 1.12 -6.09 -13.45
CA TYR A 377 -0.25 -5.71 -13.80
C TYR A 377 -0.28 -4.55 -14.82
N PRO A 378 0.13 -4.78 -16.09
CA PRO A 378 0.29 -3.71 -17.08
C PRO A 378 -0.98 -2.91 -17.34
N ALA A 379 -2.18 -3.53 -17.35
CA ALA A 379 -3.43 -2.82 -17.59
C ALA A 379 -3.74 -1.78 -16.48
N PHE A 380 -3.49 -2.15 -15.22
CA PHE A 380 -3.67 -1.23 -14.08
C PHE A 380 -2.64 -0.11 -14.12
N LYS A 381 -1.38 -0.45 -14.37
CA LYS A 381 -0.31 0.54 -14.51
C LYS A 381 -0.58 1.52 -15.66
N ALA A 382 -1.04 1.03 -16.81
CA ALA A 382 -1.42 1.87 -17.94
C ALA A 382 -2.59 2.80 -17.60
N ALA A 383 -3.62 2.30 -16.91
CA ALA A 383 -4.76 3.11 -16.49
C ALA A 383 -4.33 4.24 -15.54
N ILE A 384 -3.49 3.95 -14.56
CA ILE A 384 -2.97 4.95 -13.61
C ILE A 384 -2.13 6.01 -14.31
N ALA A 385 -1.25 5.60 -15.22
CA ALA A 385 -0.37 6.50 -15.95
C ALA A 385 -1.14 7.43 -16.92
N ASN A 386 -2.25 6.95 -17.48
CA ASN A 386 -3.09 7.67 -18.45
C ASN A 386 -2.30 8.53 -19.45
N ASN A 387 -1.28 7.95 -20.08
CA ASN A 387 -0.39 8.63 -21.04
C ASN A 387 0.29 9.90 -20.46
N GLY A 388 0.51 9.97 -19.16
CA GLY A 388 1.10 11.13 -18.48
C GLY A 388 0.11 12.26 -18.18
N THR A 389 -1.19 12.09 -18.47
CA THR A 389 -2.21 13.08 -18.13
C THR A 389 -2.51 13.00 -16.64
N ALA A 390 -2.27 14.09 -15.92
CA ALA A 390 -2.58 14.19 -14.49
C ALA A 390 -4.09 14.12 -14.24
N ALA A 391 -4.49 13.48 -13.16
CA ALA A 391 -5.88 13.53 -12.70
C ALA A 391 -6.20 14.94 -12.18
N PRO A 392 -7.37 15.52 -12.54
CA PRO A 392 -7.76 16.86 -12.12
C PRO A 392 -7.98 16.96 -10.61
N THR A 393 -7.79 18.14 -10.06
CA THR A 393 -8.15 18.42 -8.67
C THR A 393 -9.64 18.18 -8.45
N GLY A 394 -10.01 17.52 -7.36
CA GLY A 394 -11.40 17.16 -7.04
C GLY A 394 -11.83 15.79 -7.56
N CYS A 395 -11.02 15.16 -8.36
CA CYS A 395 -11.22 13.81 -8.84
C CYS A 395 -10.25 12.82 -8.16
N SER A 396 -10.58 11.54 -8.22
CA SER A 396 -9.67 10.46 -7.84
C SER A 396 -8.43 10.44 -8.74
N SER A 397 -7.42 9.64 -8.40
CA SER A 397 -6.42 9.20 -9.38
C SER A 397 -7.09 8.43 -10.51
N TRP A 398 -6.41 8.35 -11.67
CA TRP A 398 -6.83 7.48 -12.76
C TRP A 398 -6.78 6.01 -12.35
N PHE A 399 -7.74 5.20 -12.82
CA PHE A 399 -7.80 3.78 -12.51
C PHE A 399 -8.44 2.97 -13.64
N LEU A 400 -8.26 1.66 -13.60
CA LEU A 400 -8.95 0.69 -14.47
C LEU A 400 -10.32 0.39 -13.85
N ALA A 401 -11.40 0.77 -14.53
CA ALA A 401 -12.77 0.60 -14.04
C ALA A 401 -13.14 -0.88 -13.88
N SER A 402 -13.89 -1.20 -12.82
CA SER A 402 -14.46 -2.53 -12.61
C SER A 402 -15.61 -2.84 -13.60
N GLY A 403 -15.96 -4.11 -13.72
CA GLY A 403 -17.11 -4.54 -14.51
C GLY A 403 -18.41 -3.87 -14.06
N TYR A 404 -18.59 -3.72 -12.76
CA TYR A 404 -19.72 -2.97 -12.18
C TYR A 404 -19.76 -1.52 -12.64
N GLN A 405 -18.62 -0.83 -12.57
CA GLN A 405 -18.50 0.57 -13.00
C GLN A 405 -18.76 0.73 -14.50
N TRP A 406 -18.22 -0.16 -15.32
CA TRP A 406 -18.50 -0.17 -16.74
C TRP A 406 -20.00 -0.37 -17.03
N GLN A 407 -20.71 -1.28 -16.33
CA GLN A 407 -22.16 -1.44 -16.48
C GLN A 407 -22.91 -0.16 -16.15
N LYS A 408 -22.53 0.56 -15.09
CA LYS A 408 -23.12 1.87 -14.74
C LYS A 408 -22.90 2.90 -15.84
N MET A 409 -21.69 3.02 -16.35
CA MET A 409 -21.35 3.95 -17.42
C MET A 409 -22.08 3.65 -18.72
N ILE A 410 -22.11 2.39 -19.13
CA ILE A 410 -22.84 1.95 -20.35
C ILE A 410 -24.34 2.21 -20.21
N SER A 411 -24.93 1.91 -19.06
CA SER A 411 -26.35 2.13 -18.79
C SER A 411 -26.72 3.61 -18.80
N ALA A 412 -25.88 4.48 -18.28
CA ALA A 412 -26.18 5.90 -18.13
C ALA A 412 -25.91 6.70 -19.42
N ALA A 413 -24.79 6.47 -20.07
CA ALA A 413 -24.35 7.24 -21.24
C ALA A 413 -24.78 6.59 -22.58
N GLY A 414 -24.98 5.28 -22.59
CA GLY A 414 -25.06 4.49 -23.82
C GLY A 414 -23.68 4.22 -24.41
N LEU A 415 -23.48 3.03 -24.96
CA LEU A 415 -22.17 2.56 -25.45
C LEU A 415 -21.52 3.52 -26.46
N SER A 416 -22.30 4.02 -27.44
CA SER A 416 -21.85 4.94 -28.47
C SER A 416 -21.36 6.29 -27.95
N ASN A 417 -21.79 6.69 -26.76
CA ASN A 417 -21.46 7.99 -26.16
C ASN A 417 -20.27 7.94 -25.22
N LEU A 418 -19.67 6.76 -24.99
CA LEU A 418 -18.50 6.62 -24.13
C LEU A 418 -17.22 7.18 -24.76
N GLY A 419 -17.20 7.46 -26.07
CA GLY A 419 -16.04 7.95 -26.79
C GLY A 419 -14.94 6.90 -26.95
N LEU A 420 -15.32 5.64 -27.01
CA LEU A 420 -14.42 4.51 -27.25
C LEU A 420 -14.15 4.36 -28.74
N GLN A 421 -13.09 3.67 -29.10
CA GLN A 421 -12.86 3.27 -30.49
C GLN A 421 -13.95 2.28 -30.96
N GLU A 422 -14.19 2.22 -32.27
CA GLU A 422 -15.09 1.23 -32.83
C GLU A 422 -14.40 -0.14 -32.86
N SER A 423 -15.09 -1.15 -32.36
CA SER A 423 -14.70 -2.57 -32.37
C SER A 423 -13.57 -3.07 -31.46
N PRO A 424 -12.83 -2.29 -30.69
CA PRO A 424 -11.87 -2.87 -29.74
C PRO A 424 -12.51 -3.47 -28.51
N LEU A 425 -11.70 -4.27 -27.83
CA LEU A 425 -12.00 -4.97 -26.59
C LEU A 425 -11.34 -4.22 -25.44
N TYR A 426 -12.05 -3.99 -24.35
CA TYR A 426 -11.55 -3.21 -23.21
C TYR A 426 -11.52 -4.03 -21.93
N TRP A 427 -10.36 -4.06 -21.26
CA TRP A 427 -10.22 -4.65 -19.94
C TRP A 427 -11.09 -3.95 -18.90
N SER A 428 -11.62 -4.72 -17.95
CA SER A 428 -12.07 -4.23 -16.64
C SER A 428 -11.10 -4.68 -15.56
N SER A 429 -11.14 -4.08 -14.37
CA SER A 429 -10.35 -4.55 -13.22
C SER A 429 -10.92 -5.81 -12.58
N THR A 430 -12.09 -6.28 -12.98
CA THR A 430 -12.81 -7.41 -12.36
C THR A 430 -12.19 -8.74 -12.74
N GLU A 431 -11.77 -9.50 -11.74
CA GLU A 431 -11.28 -10.86 -11.89
C GLU A 431 -12.44 -11.84 -12.05
N ARG A 432 -12.38 -12.71 -13.07
CA ARG A 432 -13.36 -13.78 -13.24
C ARG A 432 -13.00 -15.05 -12.48
N ASP A 433 -11.75 -15.47 -12.62
CA ASP A 433 -11.17 -16.63 -11.96
C ASP A 433 -9.63 -16.49 -11.91
N THR A 434 -8.94 -17.48 -11.36
CA THR A 434 -7.48 -17.46 -11.21
C THR A 434 -6.73 -17.07 -12.49
N ALA A 435 -7.20 -17.53 -13.66
CA ALA A 435 -6.49 -17.35 -14.94
C ALA A 435 -7.07 -16.23 -15.83
N ARG A 436 -8.30 -15.78 -15.57
CA ARG A 436 -9.07 -14.91 -16.47
C ARG A 436 -9.63 -13.68 -15.78
N ALA A 437 -9.73 -12.59 -16.56
CA ALA A 437 -10.40 -11.36 -16.18
C ALA A 437 -11.55 -11.05 -17.16
N TRP A 438 -12.42 -10.12 -16.77
CA TRP A 438 -13.51 -9.67 -17.61
C TRP A 438 -13.10 -8.52 -18.52
N TYR A 439 -13.54 -8.57 -19.76
CA TYR A 439 -13.49 -7.46 -20.71
C TYR A 439 -14.84 -7.30 -21.43
N PHE A 440 -15.08 -6.16 -22.02
CA PHE A 440 -16.23 -5.94 -22.87
C PHE A 440 -15.81 -5.54 -24.29
N SER A 441 -16.70 -5.78 -25.23
CA SER A 441 -16.56 -5.37 -26.63
C SER A 441 -17.30 -4.05 -26.85
N SER A 442 -16.61 -3.03 -27.35
CA SER A 442 -17.23 -1.75 -27.72
C SER A 442 -18.11 -1.85 -28.96
N PHE A 443 -18.01 -2.94 -29.72
CA PHE A 443 -18.85 -3.20 -30.89
C PHE A 443 -20.28 -3.56 -30.52
N ASP A 444 -20.48 -4.50 -29.58
CA ASP A 444 -21.77 -5.07 -29.23
C ASP A 444 -22.16 -4.87 -27.76
N GLY A 445 -21.29 -4.28 -26.94
CA GLY A 445 -21.51 -4.09 -25.51
C GLY A 445 -21.51 -5.37 -24.68
N ASN A 446 -21.18 -6.52 -25.29
CA ASN A 446 -21.20 -7.79 -24.62
C ASN A 446 -19.95 -8.03 -23.77
N TRP A 447 -20.13 -8.77 -22.67
CA TRP A 447 -19.09 -9.16 -21.76
C TRP A 447 -18.51 -10.52 -22.11
N TYR A 448 -17.18 -10.59 -22.08
CA TYR A 448 -16.41 -11.78 -22.38
C TYR A 448 -15.31 -11.97 -21.34
N ARG A 449 -14.68 -13.13 -21.36
CA ARG A 449 -13.56 -13.50 -20.49
C ARG A 449 -12.28 -13.69 -21.32
N GLY A 450 -11.22 -13.03 -20.96
CA GLY A 450 -9.88 -13.17 -21.54
C GLY A 450 -8.89 -13.75 -20.55
N ASN A 451 -7.89 -14.45 -21.05
CA ASN A 451 -6.78 -14.81 -20.19
C ASN A 451 -6.02 -13.56 -19.80
N LYS A 452 -5.52 -13.50 -18.58
CA LYS A 452 -4.85 -12.32 -18.06
C LYS A 452 -3.56 -11.93 -18.80
N ASP A 453 -2.92 -12.91 -19.44
CA ASP A 453 -1.71 -12.77 -20.25
C ASP A 453 -1.96 -12.69 -21.76
N ASP A 454 -3.20 -12.41 -22.19
CA ASP A 454 -3.52 -12.11 -23.57
C ASP A 454 -3.26 -10.61 -23.89
N LEU A 455 -2.69 -10.31 -25.07
CA LEU A 455 -2.28 -8.97 -25.51
C LEU A 455 -3.25 -8.39 -26.57
N ASP A 456 -4.55 -8.59 -26.38
CA ASP A 456 -5.57 -8.21 -27.37
C ASP A 456 -6.50 -7.09 -26.90
N TYR A 457 -6.28 -6.56 -25.69
CA TYR A 457 -7.26 -5.71 -25.05
C TYR A 457 -6.68 -4.34 -24.71
N LEU A 458 -7.48 -3.30 -24.95
CA LEU A 458 -7.18 -1.92 -24.66
C LEU A 458 -7.53 -1.57 -23.21
N VAL A 459 -7.01 -0.46 -22.77
CA VAL A 459 -7.31 0.16 -21.49
C VAL A 459 -7.84 1.58 -21.71
N ARG A 460 -8.98 1.89 -21.13
CA ARG A 460 -9.48 3.26 -21.00
C ARG A 460 -9.46 3.65 -19.53
N SER A 461 -8.68 4.67 -19.20
CA SER A 461 -8.60 5.19 -17.84
C SER A 461 -9.94 5.80 -17.40
N CYS A 462 -10.31 5.54 -16.16
CA CYS A 462 -11.47 6.11 -15.49
C CYS A 462 -11.01 6.97 -14.31
N LEU A 463 -11.80 7.95 -13.94
CA LEU A 463 -11.71 8.65 -12.65
C LEU A 463 -13.10 8.77 -12.05
N ALA A 464 -13.15 8.93 -10.73
CA ALA A 464 -14.35 9.18 -9.96
C ALA A 464 -14.29 10.57 -9.33
N PHE A 465 -15.45 11.19 -9.12
CA PHE A 465 -15.59 12.52 -8.52
C PHE A 465 -16.75 12.58 -7.53
#